data_97e543abea0fb165030066ed7dc7effb
#
_entry.id   97e543abea0fb165030066ed7dc7effb
#
_cell.length_a   1.000
_cell.length_b   1.000
_cell.length_c   1.000
_cell.angle_alpha   90.00
_cell.angle_beta   90.00
_cell.angle_gamma   90.00
#
_symmetry.space_group_name_H-M   'P 1'
#
loop_
_entity.id
_entity.type
_entity.pdbx_description
1 polymer ?
#
loop_
_entity_poly.entity_id
_entity_poly.type
_entity_poly.pdbx_seq_one_letter_code
_entity_poly.pdbx_strand_id
1 'polypeptide(L)'
;LGLVYNAGASGAYSVDSLRSPSFTRQYGLSPSVMDHVPCNYIAQPGDVEKGVRMTPGGLGEYDHYVIKWLYAPIPEAVSFKDELATLDCWIREGRDNPNYRFGKMPYYYYDPTSFAGDLGDDHLKALQYAINNLKLAVQNFYSWYAEGDEDLSIRSQIYNGLRYQLQKRINDLSVNLGGFYQLEAYSSEGKPSYVPVPRNVQKAALKYMVDLAKNLSWLENQEVERQLEIRNSSVDQIRNFILGTLTFRLKYVALGAEKGSGYPTQEYVEDIYQNVWEGTIKNRPLQK
;
A
#
# COMPACT_ATOMS: atom_id res chain seq x y z
N LEU A 1 8.20 3.62 -26.13
CA LEU A 1 7.75 2.22 -26.21
C LEU A 1 6.24 2.05 -26.09
N GLY A 2 5.48 3.07 -25.70
CA GLY A 2 4.02 2.98 -25.57
C GLY A 2 3.52 2.21 -24.35
N LEU A 3 4.40 1.87 -23.39
CA LEU A 3 3.99 1.25 -22.15
C LEU A 3 3.21 2.24 -21.29
N VAL A 4 2.14 1.77 -20.67
CA VAL A 4 1.32 2.56 -19.76
C VAL A 4 1.69 2.24 -18.31
N TYR A 5 1.35 3.17 -17.44
CA TYR A 5 1.54 3.05 -15.99
C TYR A 5 0.82 1.81 -15.44
N ASN A 6 1.52 1.02 -14.61
CA ASN A 6 1.00 -0.22 -14.01
C ASN A 6 1.02 -0.14 -12.47
N ALA A 7 -0.06 0.34 -11.87
CA ALA A 7 -0.19 0.44 -10.41
C ALA A 7 -0.42 -0.90 -9.69
N GLY A 8 -0.52 -2.00 -10.41
CA GLY A 8 -0.71 -3.33 -9.83
C GLY A 8 0.57 -4.12 -9.61
N ALA A 9 1.71 -3.59 -10.07
CA ALA A 9 2.97 -4.33 -10.02
C ALA A 9 3.57 -4.36 -8.61
N SER A 10 3.52 -3.27 -7.84
CA SER A 10 4.10 -3.18 -6.49
C SER A 10 3.47 -4.16 -5.48
N GLY A 11 2.22 -4.55 -5.69
CA GLY A 11 1.51 -5.53 -4.88
C GLY A 11 1.77 -6.99 -5.23
N ALA A 12 2.58 -7.29 -6.26
CA ALA A 12 2.82 -8.66 -6.71
C ALA A 12 3.78 -9.45 -5.81
N TYR A 13 4.72 -8.78 -5.16
CA TYR A 13 5.71 -9.43 -4.30
C TYR A 13 5.24 -9.46 -2.85
N SER A 14 5.56 -10.57 -2.14
CA SER A 14 5.23 -10.64 -0.72
C SER A 14 6.07 -9.67 0.11
N VAL A 15 5.47 -9.13 1.17
CA VAL A 15 6.16 -8.27 2.14
C VAL A 15 7.43 -8.93 2.69
N ASP A 16 7.40 -10.26 2.92
CA ASP A 16 8.58 -10.99 3.39
C ASP A 16 9.68 -11.09 2.34
N SER A 17 9.32 -11.28 1.07
CA SER A 17 10.27 -11.32 -0.05
C SER A 17 11.02 -10.00 -0.20
N LEU A 18 10.36 -8.88 0.04
CA LEU A 18 10.96 -7.54 -0.02
C LEU A 18 12.01 -7.28 1.09
N ARG A 19 12.11 -8.16 2.08
CA ARG A 19 13.17 -8.17 3.10
C ARG A 19 14.24 -9.25 2.87
N SER A 20 14.14 -10.00 1.77
CA SER A 20 15.11 -11.02 1.40
C SER A 20 16.23 -10.44 0.53
N PRO A 21 17.52 -10.55 0.95
CA PRO A 21 18.65 -10.07 0.15
C PRO A 21 18.75 -10.76 -1.21
N SER A 22 18.54 -12.07 -1.28
CA SER A 22 18.60 -12.84 -2.53
C SER A 22 17.45 -12.47 -3.46
N PHE A 23 16.23 -12.35 -2.93
CA PHE A 23 15.05 -11.99 -3.70
C PHE A 23 15.18 -10.58 -4.28
N THR A 24 15.45 -9.57 -3.43
CA THR A 24 15.51 -8.18 -3.89
C THR A 24 16.68 -7.90 -4.82
N ARG A 25 17.78 -8.67 -4.73
CA ARG A 25 18.88 -8.59 -5.68
C ARG A 25 18.48 -9.10 -7.07
N GLN A 26 17.71 -10.20 -7.11
CA GLN A 26 17.31 -10.84 -8.35
C GLN A 26 16.13 -10.14 -9.02
N TYR A 27 15.09 -9.77 -8.25
CA TYR A 27 13.81 -9.31 -8.78
C TYR A 27 13.53 -7.81 -8.54
N GLY A 28 14.35 -7.13 -7.74
CA GLY A 28 14.09 -5.74 -7.36
C GLY A 28 12.95 -5.62 -6.35
N LEU A 29 12.19 -4.53 -6.43
CA LEU A 29 11.08 -4.23 -5.52
C LEU A 29 9.70 -4.39 -6.18
N SER A 30 9.65 -4.50 -7.50
CA SER A 30 8.44 -4.64 -8.29
C SER A 30 8.75 -5.36 -9.60
N PRO A 31 7.82 -6.14 -10.17
CA PRO A 31 8.00 -6.76 -11.48
C PRO A 31 7.91 -5.77 -12.65
N SER A 32 7.70 -4.48 -12.41
CA SER A 32 7.63 -3.47 -13.47
C SER A 32 8.27 -2.15 -13.08
N VAL A 33 9.00 -1.54 -14.03
CA VAL A 33 9.49 -0.15 -13.92
C VAL A 33 8.37 0.87 -14.20
N MET A 34 7.22 0.41 -14.67
CA MET A 34 6.06 1.24 -14.95
C MET A 34 5.19 1.50 -13.72
N ASP A 35 5.62 1.08 -12.53
CA ASP A 35 5.01 1.42 -11.25
C ASP A 35 5.82 2.49 -10.51
N HIS A 36 5.15 3.38 -9.79
CA HIS A 36 5.77 4.36 -8.91
C HIS A 36 6.20 3.73 -7.59
N VAL A 37 7.16 2.81 -7.66
CA VAL A 37 7.69 2.15 -6.48
C VAL A 37 8.58 3.10 -5.69
N PRO A 38 8.26 3.35 -4.39
CA PRO A 38 9.10 4.16 -3.52
C PRO A 38 10.37 3.41 -3.13
N CYS A 39 11.21 4.01 -2.29
CA CYS A 39 12.24 3.24 -1.60
C CYS A 39 11.60 2.11 -0.76
N ASN A 40 12.37 1.06 -0.48
CA ASN A 40 11.93 -0.10 0.29
C ASN A 40 11.66 0.27 1.77
N TYR A 41 10.50 0.87 2.04
CA TYR A 41 10.10 1.24 3.39
C TYR A 41 9.72 0.04 4.28
N ILE A 42 9.69 -1.17 3.71
CA ILE A 42 9.46 -2.44 4.42
C ILE A 42 10.75 -2.94 5.08
N ALA A 43 11.92 -2.67 4.47
CA ALA A 43 13.21 -3.04 5.02
C ALA A 43 13.39 -2.48 6.44
N GLN A 44 13.97 -3.27 7.31
CA GLN A 44 14.19 -2.94 8.72
C GLN A 44 15.69 -2.73 8.99
N PRO A 45 16.08 -2.10 10.11
CA PRO A 45 17.49 -1.97 10.48
C PRO A 45 18.23 -3.31 10.40
N GLY A 46 19.40 -3.28 9.78
CA GLY A 46 20.21 -4.48 9.53
C GLY A 46 19.88 -5.23 8.23
N ASP A 47 18.79 -4.91 7.54
CA ASP A 47 18.44 -5.56 6.26
C ASP A 47 19.36 -5.07 5.13
N VAL A 48 19.71 -3.78 5.13
CA VAL A 48 20.62 -3.17 4.13
C VAL A 48 22.01 -3.80 4.22
N GLU A 49 22.52 -3.98 5.43
CA GLU A 49 23.84 -4.58 5.70
C GLU A 49 23.88 -6.05 5.24
N LYS A 50 22.74 -6.73 5.25
CA LYS A 50 22.59 -8.08 4.70
C LYS A 50 22.46 -8.10 3.17
N GLY A 51 22.30 -6.94 2.54
CA GLY A 51 22.20 -6.79 1.09
C GLY A 51 20.77 -6.70 0.55
N VAL A 52 19.78 -6.37 1.37
CA VAL A 52 18.42 -6.04 0.92
C VAL A 52 18.46 -4.75 0.11
N ARG A 53 17.84 -4.76 -1.04
CA ARG A 53 17.81 -3.62 -1.95
C ARG A 53 16.83 -2.56 -1.48
N MET A 54 17.25 -1.29 -1.50
CA MET A 54 16.43 -0.15 -1.07
C MET A 54 15.76 0.58 -2.23
N THR A 55 16.26 0.41 -3.44
CA THR A 55 15.78 1.11 -4.65
C THR A 55 15.15 0.12 -5.63
N PRO A 56 14.22 0.58 -6.48
CA PRO A 56 13.67 -0.24 -7.57
C PRO A 56 14.76 -0.89 -8.40
N GLY A 57 14.41 -2.02 -9.02
CA GLY A 57 15.29 -2.75 -9.94
C GLY A 57 15.37 -2.13 -11.34
N GLY A 58 15.88 -2.91 -12.28
CA GLY A 58 15.72 -2.66 -13.71
C GLY A 58 14.38 -3.19 -14.23
N LEU A 59 14.33 -3.50 -15.53
CA LEU A 59 13.16 -4.14 -16.14
C LEU A 59 12.81 -5.43 -15.41
N GLY A 60 11.54 -5.56 -15.05
CA GLY A 60 11.00 -6.70 -14.33
C GLY A 60 10.30 -7.71 -15.25
N GLU A 61 9.72 -8.74 -14.65
CA GLU A 61 9.05 -9.82 -15.40
C GLU A 61 7.84 -9.30 -16.19
N TYR A 62 7.07 -8.37 -15.63
CA TYR A 62 5.96 -7.73 -16.34
C TYR A 62 6.46 -6.98 -17.58
N ASP A 63 7.53 -6.22 -17.45
CA ASP A 63 8.07 -5.43 -18.55
C ASP A 63 8.50 -6.34 -19.71
N HIS A 64 9.19 -7.43 -19.41
CA HIS A 64 9.56 -8.43 -20.41
C HIS A 64 8.35 -9.09 -21.07
N TYR A 65 7.32 -9.41 -20.28
CA TYR A 65 6.09 -10.01 -20.76
C TYR A 65 5.35 -9.06 -21.72
N VAL A 66 5.15 -7.81 -21.33
CA VAL A 66 4.40 -6.84 -22.15
C VAL A 66 5.18 -6.40 -23.38
N ILE A 67 6.53 -6.30 -23.29
CA ILE A 67 7.39 -6.02 -24.45
C ILE A 67 7.33 -7.18 -25.44
N LYS A 68 7.38 -8.43 -24.95
CA LYS A 68 7.16 -9.60 -25.80
C LYS A 68 5.83 -9.51 -26.52
N TRP A 69 4.75 -9.25 -25.79
CA TRP A 69 3.41 -9.17 -26.35
C TRP A 69 3.27 -8.06 -27.42
N LEU A 70 3.92 -6.91 -27.20
CA LEU A 70 3.86 -5.76 -28.12
C LEU A 70 4.75 -5.90 -29.36
N TYR A 71 5.90 -6.57 -29.25
CA TYR A 71 6.98 -6.45 -30.23
C TYR A 71 7.57 -7.78 -30.71
N ALA A 72 7.22 -8.91 -30.11
CA ALA A 72 7.79 -10.17 -30.59
C ALA A 72 7.24 -10.49 -31.98
N PRO A 73 8.08 -10.79 -32.96
CA PRO A 73 7.61 -11.16 -34.29
C PRO A 73 6.88 -12.50 -34.25
N ILE A 74 5.80 -12.59 -35.00
CA ILE A 74 5.04 -13.83 -35.25
C ILE A 74 5.25 -14.19 -36.72
N PRO A 75 6.24 -15.01 -37.04
CA PRO A 75 6.73 -15.20 -38.43
C PRO A 75 5.67 -15.73 -39.40
N GLU A 76 4.68 -16.47 -38.91
CA GLU A 76 3.65 -17.10 -39.73
C GLU A 76 2.45 -16.16 -39.99
N ALA A 77 2.37 -15.03 -39.29
CA ALA A 77 1.29 -14.06 -39.44
C ALA A 77 1.59 -13.14 -40.63
N VAL A 78 0.62 -13.06 -41.55
CA VAL A 78 0.67 -12.13 -42.71
C VAL A 78 -0.25 -10.93 -42.50
N SER A 79 -1.06 -10.95 -41.46
CA SER A 79 -1.97 -9.86 -41.08
C SER A 79 -2.15 -9.81 -39.57
N PHE A 80 -2.58 -8.65 -39.04
CA PHE A 80 -2.93 -8.49 -37.63
C PHE A 80 -3.96 -9.54 -37.16
N LYS A 81 -4.86 -9.95 -38.04
CA LYS A 81 -5.87 -10.98 -37.69
C LYS A 81 -5.24 -12.34 -37.40
N ASP A 82 -4.15 -12.66 -38.08
CA ASP A 82 -3.41 -13.93 -37.87
C ASP A 82 -2.63 -13.90 -36.56
N GLU A 83 -2.19 -12.72 -36.13
CA GLU A 83 -1.49 -12.53 -34.85
C GLU A 83 -2.42 -12.73 -33.64
N LEU A 84 -3.72 -12.40 -33.75
CA LEU A 84 -4.65 -12.40 -32.62
C LEU A 84 -4.67 -13.71 -31.84
N ALA A 85 -4.63 -14.84 -32.50
CA ALA A 85 -4.66 -16.16 -31.84
C ALA A 85 -3.43 -16.38 -30.94
N THR A 86 -2.27 -15.97 -31.42
CA THR A 86 -1.00 -16.07 -30.67
C THR A 86 -0.97 -15.08 -29.50
N LEU A 87 -1.39 -13.84 -29.75
CA LEU A 87 -1.47 -12.80 -28.70
C LEU A 87 -2.44 -13.18 -27.60
N ASP A 88 -3.62 -13.73 -27.95
CA ASP A 88 -4.59 -14.27 -26.98
C ASP A 88 -4.02 -15.44 -26.17
N CYS A 89 -3.24 -16.33 -26.81
CA CYS A 89 -2.58 -17.41 -26.11
C CYS A 89 -1.60 -16.89 -25.06
N TRP A 90 -0.76 -15.94 -25.41
CA TRP A 90 0.18 -15.32 -24.45
C TRP A 90 -0.51 -14.62 -23.29
N ILE A 91 -1.65 -13.95 -23.52
CA ILE A 91 -2.46 -13.35 -22.45
C ILE A 91 -3.00 -14.44 -21.50
N ARG A 92 -3.52 -15.54 -22.05
CA ARG A 92 -4.09 -16.64 -21.25
C ARG A 92 -3.02 -17.35 -20.43
N GLU A 93 -1.84 -17.60 -21.01
CA GLU A 93 -0.69 -18.18 -20.31
C GLU A 93 -0.19 -17.29 -19.17
N GLY A 94 -0.21 -15.98 -19.38
CA GLY A 94 0.28 -15.00 -18.38
C GLY A 94 -0.72 -14.69 -17.27
N ARG A 95 -2.02 -14.97 -17.47
CA ARG A 95 -3.09 -14.47 -16.60
C ARG A 95 -2.99 -14.90 -15.14
N ASP A 96 -2.57 -16.13 -14.88
CA ASP A 96 -2.47 -16.68 -13.54
C ASP A 96 -1.13 -16.36 -12.86
N ASN A 97 -0.22 -15.66 -13.56
CA ASN A 97 1.03 -15.21 -12.97
C ASN A 97 0.84 -13.82 -12.33
N PRO A 98 0.94 -13.71 -10.99
CA PRO A 98 0.76 -12.43 -10.30
C PRO A 98 1.75 -11.34 -10.76
N ASN A 99 2.94 -11.73 -11.25
CA ASN A 99 3.95 -10.80 -11.74
C ASN A 99 3.58 -10.16 -13.09
N TYR A 100 2.60 -10.72 -13.82
CA TYR A 100 2.12 -10.19 -15.10
C TYR A 100 0.84 -9.37 -14.96
N ARG A 101 0.39 -9.14 -13.71
CA ARG A 101 -0.80 -8.36 -13.45
C ARG A 101 -0.63 -6.93 -13.91
N PHE A 102 -1.68 -6.41 -14.57
CA PHE A 102 -1.84 -5.01 -14.91
C PHE A 102 -2.88 -4.36 -14.00
N GLY A 103 -2.52 -3.26 -13.34
CA GLY A 103 -3.44 -2.46 -12.54
C GLY A 103 -3.49 -1.03 -13.07
N LYS A 104 -4.65 -0.59 -13.55
CA LYS A 104 -4.87 0.84 -13.80
C LYS A 104 -4.87 1.57 -12.47
N MET A 105 -4.23 2.75 -12.44
CA MET A 105 -4.34 3.62 -11.28
C MET A 105 -5.81 3.94 -11.05
N PRO A 106 -6.38 3.57 -9.91
CA PRO A 106 -7.81 3.68 -9.72
C PRO A 106 -8.18 5.14 -9.52
N TYR A 107 -9.02 5.67 -10.37
CA TYR A 107 -9.73 6.91 -10.11
C TYR A 107 -10.60 6.83 -8.84
N TYR A 108 -10.87 5.62 -8.32
CA TYR A 108 -11.90 5.37 -7.32
C TYR A 108 -11.42 4.68 -6.03
N TYR A 109 -10.13 4.43 -5.86
CA TYR A 109 -9.57 3.88 -4.61
C TYR A 109 -10.32 2.67 -4.05
N TYR A 110 -10.68 1.72 -4.88
CA TYR A 110 -11.42 0.53 -4.44
C TYR A 110 -10.67 -0.79 -4.58
N ASP A 111 -9.60 -0.85 -5.37
CA ASP A 111 -8.78 -2.05 -5.52
C ASP A 111 -7.48 -1.93 -4.70
N PRO A 112 -7.36 -2.64 -3.57
CA PRO A 112 -6.16 -2.57 -2.73
C PRO A 112 -4.91 -3.14 -3.39
N THR A 113 -5.03 -3.84 -4.52
CA THR A 113 -3.90 -4.42 -5.25
C THR A 113 -3.48 -3.59 -6.46
N SER A 114 -4.04 -2.39 -6.60
CA SER A 114 -3.72 -1.47 -7.70
C SER A 114 -3.62 -0.05 -7.17
N PHE A 115 -2.54 0.22 -6.41
CA PHE A 115 -2.35 1.48 -5.71
C PHE A 115 -0.95 2.05 -5.94
N ALA A 116 -0.85 3.36 -6.19
CA ALA A 116 0.43 3.99 -6.49
C ALA A 116 1.30 4.19 -5.24
N GLY A 117 2.55 3.74 -5.30
CA GLY A 117 3.55 4.00 -4.27
C GLY A 117 3.33 3.21 -2.98
N ASP A 118 2.64 2.08 -3.03
CA ASP A 118 2.62 1.03 -2.03
C ASP A 118 3.72 -0.01 -2.31
N LEU A 119 3.86 -1.00 -1.46
CA LEU A 119 4.75 -2.15 -1.62
C LEU A 119 4.19 -3.36 -0.90
N GLY A 120 4.24 -4.49 -1.60
CA GLY A 120 3.92 -5.80 -1.03
C GLY A 120 2.44 -6.16 -1.09
N ASP A 121 2.18 -7.43 -0.89
CA ASP A 121 0.86 -8.06 -0.99
C ASP A 121 -0.03 -7.86 0.24
N ASP A 122 0.55 -7.36 1.36
CA ASP A 122 -0.14 -7.17 2.64
C ASP A 122 0.09 -5.76 3.19
N HIS A 123 -0.87 -4.85 2.96
CA HIS A 123 -0.82 -3.47 3.43
C HIS A 123 -0.77 -3.34 4.96
N LEU A 124 -1.36 -4.28 5.71
CA LEU A 124 -1.30 -4.25 7.17
C LEU A 124 0.13 -4.51 7.66
N LYS A 125 0.76 -5.55 7.15
CA LYS A 125 2.13 -5.91 7.48
C LYS A 125 3.13 -4.85 7.00
N ALA A 126 2.92 -4.31 5.79
CA ALA A 126 3.73 -3.21 5.25
C ALA A 126 3.65 -1.96 6.13
N LEU A 127 2.44 -1.57 6.59
CA LEU A 127 2.25 -0.46 7.52
C LEU A 127 2.95 -0.71 8.87
N GLN A 128 2.90 -1.92 9.40
CA GLN A 128 3.60 -2.26 10.65
C GLN A 128 5.13 -2.05 10.53
N TYR A 129 5.73 -2.49 9.44
CA TYR A 129 7.15 -2.25 9.17
C TYR A 129 7.46 -0.77 8.95
N ALA A 130 6.61 -0.05 8.20
CA ALA A 130 6.75 1.39 8.02
C ALA A 130 6.70 2.13 9.36
N ILE A 131 5.78 1.78 10.27
CA ILE A 131 5.69 2.37 11.61
C ILE A 131 6.96 2.12 12.43
N ASN A 132 7.54 0.93 12.37
CA ASN A 132 8.80 0.66 13.06
C ASN A 132 9.91 1.61 12.58
N ASN A 133 10.04 1.80 11.28
CA ASN A 133 11.02 2.73 10.72
C ASN A 133 10.71 4.19 11.07
N LEU A 134 9.44 4.59 11.03
CA LEU A 134 9.03 5.95 11.41
C LEU A 134 9.29 6.25 12.89
N LYS A 135 9.07 5.29 13.79
CA LYS A 135 9.42 5.42 15.22
C LYS A 135 10.91 5.72 15.39
N LEU A 136 11.77 4.96 14.69
CA LEU A 136 13.21 5.19 14.74
C LEU A 136 13.58 6.57 14.17
N ALA A 137 12.95 6.98 13.07
CA ALA A 137 13.19 8.28 12.46
C ALA A 137 12.78 9.44 13.38
N VAL A 138 11.63 9.35 14.05
CA VAL A 138 11.19 10.36 15.02
C VAL A 138 12.12 10.40 16.24
N GLN A 139 12.50 9.23 16.78
CA GLN A 139 13.36 9.12 17.95
C GLN A 139 14.76 9.70 17.70
N ASN A 140 15.31 9.44 16.51
CA ASN A 140 16.68 9.84 16.17
C ASN A 140 16.74 11.11 15.32
N PHE A 141 15.64 11.84 15.22
CA PHE A 141 15.52 12.96 14.28
C PHE A 141 16.68 13.97 14.39
N TYR A 142 17.04 14.36 15.61
CA TYR A 142 18.16 15.30 15.83
C TYR A 142 19.53 14.69 15.59
N SER A 143 19.73 13.47 16.06
CA SER A 143 21.05 12.82 15.97
C SER A 143 21.49 12.51 14.55
N TRP A 144 20.53 12.47 13.61
CA TRP A 144 20.81 12.19 12.20
C TRP A 144 21.13 13.44 11.38
N TYR A 145 20.97 14.64 11.96
CA TYR A 145 21.40 15.88 11.33
C TYR A 145 22.83 16.22 11.71
N ALA A 146 23.59 16.71 10.74
CA ALA A 146 24.95 17.16 10.96
C ALA A 146 24.98 18.37 11.91
N GLU A 147 25.98 18.44 12.79
CA GLU A 147 26.30 19.65 13.53
C GLU A 147 26.54 20.79 12.53
N GLY A 148 25.90 21.94 12.80
CA GLY A 148 26.03 23.13 11.95
C GLY A 148 24.97 23.26 10.84
N ASP A 149 24.04 22.31 10.69
CA ASP A 149 22.86 22.52 9.86
C ASP A 149 21.87 23.45 10.58
N GLU A 150 21.84 24.71 10.17
CA GLU A 150 20.97 25.75 10.74
C GLU A 150 19.65 25.94 10.01
N ASP A 151 19.43 25.22 8.89
CA ASP A 151 18.21 25.37 8.09
C ASP A 151 17.00 24.63 8.68
N LEU A 152 16.30 25.32 9.58
CA LEU A 152 15.08 24.81 10.21
C LEU A 152 13.94 24.55 9.22
N SER A 153 13.96 25.19 8.05
CA SER A 153 12.92 25.01 7.05
C SER A 153 12.98 23.61 6.43
N ILE A 154 14.18 23.13 6.11
CA ILE A 154 14.41 21.78 5.59
C ILE A 154 14.08 20.75 6.67
N ARG A 155 14.53 20.96 7.91
CA ARG A 155 14.18 20.09 9.04
C ARG A 155 12.67 19.98 9.24
N SER A 156 11.96 21.10 9.17
CA SER A 156 10.50 21.13 9.27
C SER A 156 9.83 20.35 8.15
N GLN A 157 10.31 20.48 6.91
CA GLN A 157 9.80 19.71 5.78
C GLN A 157 10.00 18.22 5.97
N ILE A 158 11.18 17.77 6.42
CA ILE A 158 11.47 16.34 6.65
C ILE A 158 10.60 15.80 7.79
N TYR A 159 10.47 16.51 8.90
CA TYR A 159 9.62 16.08 10.01
C TYR A 159 8.14 15.96 9.59
N ASN A 160 7.63 16.94 8.86
CA ASN A 160 6.30 16.86 8.26
C ASN A 160 6.19 15.72 7.25
N GLY A 161 7.26 15.40 6.53
CA GLY A 161 7.36 14.27 5.63
C GLY A 161 7.14 12.91 6.33
N LEU A 162 7.64 12.74 7.56
CA LEU A 162 7.39 11.50 8.35
C LEU A 162 5.89 11.31 8.61
N ARG A 163 5.18 12.37 8.99
CA ARG A 163 3.72 12.33 9.16
C ARG A 163 3.01 12.00 7.85
N TYR A 164 3.41 12.62 6.74
CA TYR A 164 2.84 12.34 5.42
C TYR A 164 3.04 10.87 5.02
N GLN A 165 4.23 10.29 5.27
CA GLN A 165 4.47 8.87 5.02
C GLN A 165 3.54 7.97 5.84
N LEU A 166 3.30 8.31 7.11
CA LEU A 166 2.34 7.57 7.94
C LEU A 166 0.91 7.66 7.37
N GLN A 167 0.46 8.86 7.00
CA GLN A 167 -0.85 9.06 6.37
C GLN A 167 -1.01 8.23 5.09
N LYS A 168 0.04 8.22 4.25
CA LYS A 168 0.02 7.43 3.02
C LYS A 168 -0.15 5.95 3.31
N ARG A 169 0.62 5.39 4.24
CA ARG A 169 0.51 3.95 4.60
C ARG A 169 -0.84 3.61 5.24
N ILE A 170 -1.41 4.49 6.04
CA ILE A 170 -2.77 4.34 6.58
C ILE A 170 -3.79 4.34 5.44
N ASN A 171 -3.63 5.21 4.46
CA ASN A 171 -4.50 5.26 3.29
C ASN A 171 -4.41 3.96 2.47
N ASP A 172 -3.20 3.44 2.22
CA ASP A 172 -2.98 2.16 1.52
C ASP A 172 -3.76 1.02 2.23
N LEU A 173 -3.63 0.92 3.57
CA LEU A 173 -4.39 -0.06 4.34
C LEU A 173 -5.90 0.16 4.25
N SER A 174 -6.36 1.40 4.26
CA SER A 174 -7.78 1.76 4.29
C SER A 174 -8.55 1.29 3.06
N VAL A 175 -7.87 1.12 1.91
CA VAL A 175 -8.51 0.67 0.67
C VAL A 175 -9.10 -0.73 0.80
N ASN A 176 -8.63 -1.54 1.75
CA ASN A 176 -9.25 -2.82 2.05
C ASN A 176 -10.69 -2.68 2.58
N LEU A 177 -11.05 -1.55 3.24
CA LEU A 177 -12.39 -1.33 3.76
C LEU A 177 -13.38 -1.02 2.63
N GLY A 178 -14.28 -1.95 2.36
CA GLY A 178 -15.21 -1.90 1.22
C GLY A 178 -14.50 -2.03 -0.12
N GLY A 179 -13.29 -2.57 -0.15
CA GLY A 179 -12.50 -2.77 -1.35
C GLY A 179 -12.94 -3.98 -2.17
N PHE A 180 -12.51 -3.98 -3.42
CA PHE A 180 -12.72 -5.06 -4.38
C PHE A 180 -11.41 -5.34 -5.12
N TYR A 181 -11.08 -6.61 -5.28
CA TYR A 181 -10.06 -7.04 -6.22
C TYR A 181 -10.66 -7.03 -7.62
N GLN A 182 -10.11 -6.24 -8.52
CA GLN A 182 -10.49 -6.25 -9.91
C GLN A 182 -9.77 -7.41 -10.62
N LEU A 183 -10.53 -8.29 -11.24
CA LEU A 183 -10.02 -9.41 -12.00
C LEU A 183 -10.18 -9.14 -13.49
N GLU A 184 -9.13 -9.36 -14.25
CA GLU A 184 -9.22 -9.39 -15.70
C GLU A 184 -9.85 -10.73 -16.12
N ALA A 185 -11.08 -10.68 -16.62
CA ALA A 185 -11.80 -11.86 -17.08
C ALA A 185 -12.51 -11.56 -18.39
N TYR A 186 -12.48 -12.48 -19.33
CA TYR A 186 -13.32 -12.42 -20.52
C TYR A 186 -14.75 -12.85 -20.15
N SER A 187 -15.74 -12.23 -20.81
CA SER A 187 -17.16 -12.58 -20.61
C SER A 187 -17.47 -14.05 -20.85
N SER A 188 -16.69 -14.70 -21.73
CA SER A 188 -16.81 -16.13 -22.04
C SER A 188 -16.35 -17.08 -20.92
N GLU A 189 -15.67 -16.57 -19.88
CA GLU A 189 -15.12 -17.41 -18.81
C GLU A 189 -16.07 -17.60 -17.64
N GLY A 190 -17.16 -16.84 -17.57
CA GLY A 190 -18.12 -16.90 -16.46
C GLY A 190 -17.52 -16.51 -15.10
N LYS A 191 -16.31 -15.94 -15.08
CA LYS A 191 -15.66 -15.47 -13.84
C LYS A 191 -16.16 -14.05 -13.49
N PRO A 192 -16.28 -13.72 -12.18
CA PRO A 192 -16.63 -12.35 -11.79
C PRO A 192 -15.50 -11.39 -12.13
N SER A 193 -15.84 -10.19 -12.58
CA SER A 193 -14.86 -9.11 -12.83
C SER A 193 -14.33 -8.48 -11.53
N TYR A 194 -15.04 -8.67 -10.42
CA TYR A 194 -14.73 -8.10 -9.11
C TYR A 194 -14.96 -9.13 -8.02
N VAL A 195 -14.01 -9.22 -7.09
CA VAL A 195 -14.14 -10.03 -5.89
C VAL A 195 -14.01 -9.11 -4.67
N PRO A 196 -14.98 -9.05 -3.76
CA PRO A 196 -14.87 -8.23 -2.55
C PRO A 196 -13.68 -8.65 -1.70
N VAL A 197 -13.02 -7.68 -1.07
CA VAL A 197 -12.02 -7.96 -0.04
C VAL A 197 -12.67 -8.78 1.08
N PRO A 198 -12.06 -9.89 1.52
CA PRO A 198 -12.64 -10.75 2.55
C PRO A 198 -12.96 -9.99 3.84
N ARG A 199 -14.10 -10.32 4.47
CA ARG A 199 -14.57 -9.65 5.70
C ARG A 199 -13.52 -9.64 6.82
N ASN A 200 -12.79 -10.73 7.03
CA ASN A 200 -11.74 -10.80 8.04
C ASN A 200 -10.59 -9.82 7.77
N VAL A 201 -10.21 -9.60 6.52
CA VAL A 201 -9.18 -8.62 6.12
C VAL A 201 -9.67 -7.20 6.41
N GLN A 202 -10.92 -6.89 6.05
CA GLN A 202 -11.54 -5.60 6.34
C GLN A 202 -11.59 -5.32 7.85
N LYS A 203 -12.03 -6.28 8.65
CA LYS A 203 -12.08 -6.16 10.12
C LYS A 203 -10.70 -5.98 10.74
N ALA A 204 -9.69 -6.69 10.25
CA ALA A 204 -8.31 -6.53 10.70
C ALA A 204 -7.77 -5.13 10.39
N ALA A 205 -8.03 -4.61 9.19
CA ALA A 205 -7.65 -3.25 8.80
C ALA A 205 -8.32 -2.20 9.69
N LEU A 206 -9.65 -2.28 9.90
CA LEU A 206 -10.38 -1.37 10.79
C LEU A 206 -9.81 -1.39 12.21
N LYS A 207 -9.70 -2.59 12.79
CA LYS A 207 -9.20 -2.73 14.15
C LYS A 207 -7.82 -2.13 14.30
N TYR A 208 -6.91 -2.42 13.36
CA TYR A 208 -5.55 -1.90 13.41
C TYR A 208 -5.51 -0.36 13.31
N MET A 209 -6.33 0.24 12.43
CA MET A 209 -6.41 1.70 12.32
C MET A 209 -6.89 2.36 13.60
N VAL A 210 -7.90 1.78 14.27
CA VAL A 210 -8.39 2.31 15.55
C VAL A 210 -7.35 2.11 16.66
N ASP A 211 -6.71 0.95 16.73
CA ASP A 211 -5.65 0.69 17.71
C ASP A 211 -4.45 1.63 17.50
N LEU A 212 -4.09 1.90 16.25
CA LEU A 212 -3.05 2.88 15.90
C LEU A 212 -3.42 4.28 16.40
N ALA A 213 -4.67 4.74 16.19
CA ALA A 213 -5.12 6.05 16.66
C ALA A 213 -5.01 6.22 18.19
N LYS A 214 -5.11 5.12 18.96
CA LYS A 214 -4.92 5.12 20.41
C LYS A 214 -3.44 5.16 20.82
N ASN A 215 -2.53 4.69 19.97
CA ASN A 215 -1.13 4.45 20.28
C ASN A 215 -0.18 5.29 19.40
N LEU A 216 -0.36 6.61 19.37
CA LEU A 216 0.39 7.55 18.54
C LEU A 216 1.39 8.41 19.30
N SER A 217 1.54 8.25 20.62
CA SER A 217 2.43 9.10 21.45
C SER A 217 3.89 9.12 20.95
N TRP A 218 4.34 8.04 20.29
CA TRP A 218 5.68 7.96 19.69
C TRP A 218 5.90 8.94 18.53
N LEU A 219 4.83 9.48 17.94
CA LEU A 219 4.91 10.41 16.80
C LEU A 219 5.26 11.83 17.25
N GLU A 220 5.12 12.14 18.54
CA GLU A 220 5.46 13.44 19.10
C GLU A 220 6.89 13.45 19.62
N ASN A 221 7.69 14.41 19.17
CA ASN A 221 8.95 14.75 19.78
C ASN A 221 8.86 16.21 20.21
N GLN A 222 8.57 16.45 21.48
CA GLN A 222 8.33 17.79 22.03
C GLN A 222 9.48 18.76 21.78
N GLU A 223 10.72 18.29 21.78
CA GLU A 223 11.87 19.13 21.52
C GLU A 223 11.90 19.58 20.06
N VAL A 224 11.66 18.63 19.12
CA VAL A 224 11.56 18.93 17.69
C VAL A 224 10.41 19.89 17.41
N GLU A 225 9.25 19.59 17.95
CA GLU A 225 8.04 20.39 17.71
C GLU A 225 8.19 21.83 18.22
N ARG A 226 8.82 21.99 19.38
CA ARG A 226 9.12 23.33 19.94
C ARG A 226 10.13 24.10 19.09
N GLN A 227 11.20 23.46 18.63
CA GLN A 227 12.23 24.13 17.83
C GLN A 227 11.75 24.46 16.41
N LEU A 228 10.90 23.61 15.84
CA LEU A 228 10.34 23.82 14.51
C LEU A 228 9.04 24.64 14.52
N GLU A 229 8.63 25.16 15.70
CA GLU A 229 7.39 25.93 15.88
C GLU A 229 6.15 25.23 15.31
N ILE A 230 6.06 23.90 15.45
CA ILE A 230 4.92 23.12 14.97
C ILE A 230 3.72 23.41 15.88
N ARG A 231 2.73 24.11 15.32
CA ARG A 231 1.56 24.61 16.07
C ARG A 231 0.49 23.55 16.35
N ASN A 232 0.41 22.53 15.54
CA ASN A 232 -0.63 21.50 15.64
C ASN A 232 0.01 20.15 15.97
N SER A 233 -0.48 19.50 17.02
CA SER A 233 -0.06 18.15 17.41
C SER A 233 -0.10 17.19 16.23
N SER A 234 1.01 16.52 15.96
CA SER A 234 1.10 15.48 14.93
C SER A 234 0.18 14.33 15.22
N VAL A 235 0.00 13.98 16.50
CA VAL A 235 -0.92 12.94 16.96
C VAL A 235 -2.36 13.27 16.62
N ASP A 236 -2.81 14.49 16.92
CA ASP A 236 -4.20 14.89 16.64
C ASP A 236 -4.49 14.94 15.13
N GLN A 237 -3.51 15.36 14.34
CA GLN A 237 -3.65 15.35 12.88
C GLN A 237 -3.82 13.92 12.34
N ILE A 238 -3.05 12.95 12.85
CA ILE A 238 -3.19 11.55 12.42
C ILE A 238 -4.48 10.92 12.94
N ARG A 239 -4.90 11.22 14.18
CA ARG A 239 -6.20 10.78 14.73
C ARG A 239 -7.36 11.27 13.87
N ASN A 240 -7.38 12.55 13.55
CA ASN A 240 -8.39 13.14 12.69
C ASN A 240 -8.38 12.55 11.28
N PHE A 241 -7.18 12.29 10.73
CA PHE A 241 -7.04 11.63 9.45
C PHE A 241 -7.62 10.20 9.46
N ILE A 242 -7.34 9.41 10.50
CA ILE A 242 -7.90 8.06 10.64
C ILE A 242 -9.42 8.12 10.75
N LEU A 243 -9.98 8.97 11.60
CA LEU A 243 -11.44 9.11 11.77
C LEU A 243 -12.11 9.56 10.46
N GLY A 244 -11.53 10.56 9.79
CA GLY A 244 -12.01 11.01 8.48
C GLY A 244 -11.97 9.90 7.43
N THR A 245 -10.91 9.11 7.43
CA THR A 245 -10.74 7.97 6.51
C THR A 245 -11.77 6.88 6.80
N LEU A 246 -11.98 6.48 8.04
CA LEU A 246 -13.00 5.48 8.40
C LEU A 246 -14.41 5.95 8.01
N THR A 247 -14.72 7.24 8.23
CA THR A 247 -15.99 7.83 7.81
C THR A 247 -16.13 7.85 6.29
N PHE A 248 -15.08 8.23 5.58
CA PHE A 248 -15.05 8.23 4.11
C PHE A 248 -15.25 6.82 3.52
N ARG A 249 -14.67 5.79 4.15
CA ARG A 249 -14.78 4.40 3.70
C ARG A 249 -16.18 3.80 3.91
N LEU A 250 -17.03 4.38 4.75
CA LEU A 250 -18.39 3.90 5.00
C LEU A 250 -19.20 3.69 3.71
N LYS A 251 -19.11 4.63 2.76
CA LYS A 251 -19.80 4.51 1.46
C LYS A 251 -19.34 3.31 0.63
N TYR A 252 -18.04 2.97 0.71
CA TYR A 252 -17.49 1.82 -0.01
C TYR A 252 -17.88 0.51 0.67
N VAL A 253 -17.91 0.49 2.00
CA VAL A 253 -18.40 -0.68 2.76
C VAL A 253 -19.87 -0.92 2.45
N ALA A 254 -20.70 0.13 2.40
CA ALA A 254 -22.12 0.01 2.02
C ALA A 254 -22.27 -0.58 0.60
N LEU A 255 -21.52 -0.05 -0.38
CA LEU A 255 -21.51 -0.58 -1.74
C LEU A 255 -21.02 -2.03 -1.80
N GLY A 256 -19.99 -2.36 -1.02
CA GLY A 256 -19.47 -3.72 -0.90
C GLY A 256 -20.48 -4.68 -0.31
N ALA A 257 -21.21 -4.26 0.71
CA ALA A 257 -22.26 -5.05 1.34
C ALA A 257 -23.38 -5.42 0.35
N GLU A 258 -23.83 -4.45 -0.46
CA GLU A 258 -24.81 -4.69 -1.54
C GLU A 258 -24.31 -5.69 -2.59
N LYS A 259 -23.01 -5.76 -2.80
CA LYS A 259 -22.34 -6.65 -3.75
C LYS A 259 -21.83 -7.97 -3.14
N GLY A 260 -22.24 -8.29 -1.91
CA GLY A 260 -21.94 -9.58 -1.28
C GLY A 260 -20.58 -9.68 -0.60
N SER A 261 -20.00 -8.56 -0.12
CA SER A 261 -18.71 -8.56 0.61
C SER A 261 -18.75 -9.35 1.94
N GLY A 262 -19.94 -9.68 2.44
CA GLY A 262 -20.11 -10.33 3.74
C GLY A 262 -19.77 -9.46 4.96
N TYR A 263 -19.57 -8.15 4.76
CA TYR A 263 -19.35 -7.17 5.84
C TYR A 263 -20.47 -6.11 5.80
N PRO A 264 -21.57 -6.32 6.54
CA PRO A 264 -22.69 -5.41 6.55
C PRO A 264 -22.32 -4.01 7.08
N THR A 265 -22.92 -2.98 6.52
CA THR A 265 -22.70 -1.58 6.93
C THR A 265 -22.98 -1.36 8.43
N GLN A 266 -24.04 -1.98 8.96
CA GLN A 266 -24.34 -1.91 10.38
C GLN A 266 -23.21 -2.47 11.22
N GLU A 267 -22.69 -3.65 10.87
CA GLU A 267 -21.57 -4.27 11.59
C GLU A 267 -20.29 -3.41 11.52
N TYR A 268 -20.02 -2.77 10.38
CA TYR A 268 -18.89 -1.84 10.25
C TYR A 268 -19.00 -0.67 11.25
N VAL A 269 -20.16 -0.08 11.39
CA VAL A 269 -20.41 1.01 12.34
C VAL A 269 -20.30 0.52 13.78
N GLU A 270 -20.86 -0.67 14.07
CA GLU A 270 -20.76 -1.33 15.37
C GLU A 270 -19.30 -1.63 15.72
N ASP A 271 -18.51 -2.14 14.78
CA ASP A 271 -17.08 -2.41 14.98
C ASP A 271 -16.30 -1.12 15.25
N ILE A 272 -16.59 -0.01 14.56
CA ILE A 272 -15.99 1.29 14.89
C ILE A 272 -16.33 1.67 16.33
N TYR A 273 -17.61 1.64 16.68
CA TYR A 273 -18.08 2.00 18.03
C TYR A 273 -17.41 1.13 19.10
N GLN A 274 -17.45 -0.18 18.94
CA GLN A 274 -16.86 -1.12 19.89
C GLN A 274 -15.35 -0.93 20.04
N ASN A 275 -14.63 -0.78 18.94
CA ASN A 275 -13.18 -0.61 18.99
C ASN A 275 -12.79 0.76 19.56
N VAL A 276 -13.48 1.84 19.23
CA VAL A 276 -13.19 3.18 19.78
C VAL A 276 -13.46 3.22 21.28
N TRP A 277 -14.61 2.70 21.73
CA TRP A 277 -15.07 2.79 23.13
C TRP A 277 -14.72 1.57 23.97
N GLU A 278 -13.91 0.63 23.45
CA GLU A 278 -13.58 -0.62 24.14
C GLU A 278 -13.06 -0.40 25.57
N GLY A 279 -12.20 0.59 25.80
CA GLY A 279 -11.68 0.93 27.12
C GLY A 279 -12.79 1.35 28.09
N THR A 280 -13.71 2.19 27.63
CA THR A 280 -14.85 2.67 28.43
C THR A 280 -15.86 1.56 28.66
N ILE A 281 -16.20 0.80 27.61
CA ILE A 281 -17.16 -0.32 27.69
C ILE A 281 -16.69 -1.39 28.68
N LYS A 282 -15.37 -1.69 28.68
CA LYS A 282 -14.76 -2.69 29.58
C LYS A 282 -14.29 -2.12 30.91
N ASN A 283 -14.66 -0.89 31.27
CA ASN A 283 -14.20 -0.19 32.47
C ASN A 283 -12.67 -0.17 32.63
N ARG A 284 -11.94 -0.09 31.53
CA ARG A 284 -10.47 0.02 31.55
C ARG A 284 -10.07 1.49 31.56
N PRO A 285 -9.07 1.88 32.41
CA PRO A 285 -8.55 3.25 32.34
C PRO A 285 -7.97 3.51 30.95
N LEU A 286 -8.32 4.66 30.37
CA LEU A 286 -7.70 5.13 29.13
C LEU A 286 -6.21 5.35 29.39
N GLN A 287 -5.35 4.74 28.62
CA GLN A 287 -3.93 5.08 28.63
C GLN A 287 -3.77 6.52 28.13
N LYS A 288 -3.14 7.36 28.97
CA LYS A 288 -2.83 8.75 28.66
C LYS A 288 -1.68 8.84 27.66
#